data_3724eae23eaa7fb3e81ccdc8c0d52020
#
_entry.id   3724eae23eaa7fb3e81ccdc8c0d52020
#
_cell.length_a   1.000
_cell.length_b   1.000
_cell.length_c   1.000
_cell.angle_alpha   90.00
_cell.angle_beta   90.00
_cell.angle_gamma   90.00
#
_symmetry.space_group_name_H-M   'P 1'
#
loop_
_entity.id
_entity.type
_entity.pdbx_description
1 polymer ?
#
loop_
_entity_poly.entity_id
_entity_poly.type
_entity_poly.pdbx_seq_one_letter_code
_entity_poly.pdbx_strand_id
1 'polypeptide(L)'
;MTVNSEIARRVRDLDADSTETAEDAQHALTAMGPDVLDDVIAAVPGMGRFGQLCAIEIFTALGDPRAADILISLLNSESDTVRQWAAEALGELAVERAVPALARAYEAFRQRGESPDHSEGEGIRWALTRLGARRVVLPPRSAALRVSSGDEAYPLWPMVHLSEIVEDLAAHSQAVLYFQIWQIGTDGRRFWHGASDVDWDLDRSWTWDRNVAHCRDWALLAAEAVDTAPGLVASISWIGATDL
;
A
#
# COMPACT_ATOMS: atom_id res chain seq x y z
N MET A 1 -11.09 4.76 -38.47
CA MET A 1 -11.63 4.66 -37.08
C MET A 1 -11.52 6.06 -36.49
N THR A 2 -12.56 6.58 -35.87
CA THR A 2 -12.49 7.86 -35.15
C THR A 2 -11.82 7.65 -33.80
N VAL A 3 -11.21 8.70 -33.21
CA VAL A 3 -10.57 8.63 -31.88
C VAL A 3 -11.56 8.10 -30.84
N ASN A 4 -12.80 8.58 -30.82
CA ASN A 4 -13.83 8.11 -29.88
C ASN A 4 -14.15 6.62 -30.03
N SER A 5 -14.12 6.06 -31.27
CA SER A 5 -14.33 4.62 -31.45
C SER A 5 -13.17 3.76 -30.96
N GLU A 6 -11.95 4.29 -31.03
CA GLU A 6 -10.76 3.63 -30.46
C GLU A 6 -10.82 3.63 -28.93
N ILE A 7 -11.08 4.79 -28.29
CA ILE A 7 -11.24 4.89 -26.83
C ILE A 7 -12.30 3.90 -26.36
N ALA A 8 -13.50 3.92 -26.93
CA ALA A 8 -14.58 3.03 -26.53
C ALA A 8 -14.24 1.54 -26.71
N ARG A 9 -13.42 1.18 -27.71
CA ARG A 9 -12.90 -0.18 -27.84
C ARG A 9 -11.92 -0.52 -26.73
N ARG A 10 -10.91 0.32 -26.49
CA ARG A 10 -9.90 0.10 -25.45
C ARG A 10 -10.50 0.04 -24.04
N VAL A 11 -11.51 0.87 -23.76
CA VAL A 11 -12.22 0.81 -22.47
C VAL A 11 -12.92 -0.54 -22.27
N ARG A 12 -13.53 -1.12 -23.32
CA ARG A 12 -14.09 -2.48 -23.22
C ARG A 12 -13.00 -3.55 -23.05
N ASP A 13 -11.85 -3.37 -23.71
CA ASP A 13 -10.74 -4.31 -23.68
C ASP A 13 -10.07 -4.36 -22.28
N LEU A 14 -10.26 -3.35 -21.40
CA LEU A 14 -9.79 -3.37 -20.00
C LEU A 14 -10.36 -4.53 -19.18
N ASP A 15 -11.56 -4.98 -19.51
CA ASP A 15 -12.25 -6.08 -18.81
C ASP A 15 -12.26 -7.37 -19.65
N ALA A 16 -11.29 -7.52 -20.56
CA ALA A 16 -11.13 -8.72 -21.38
C ALA A 16 -10.67 -9.92 -20.52
N ASP A 17 -11.06 -11.12 -20.94
CA ASP A 17 -10.62 -12.38 -20.32
C ASP A 17 -9.10 -12.60 -20.46
N SER A 18 -8.46 -12.00 -21.45
CA SER A 18 -7.02 -12.05 -21.67
C SER A 18 -6.32 -10.92 -20.93
N THR A 19 -5.45 -11.26 -19.98
CA THR A 19 -4.58 -10.31 -19.25
C THR A 19 -3.76 -9.44 -20.21
N GLU A 20 -3.15 -10.05 -21.24
CA GLU A 20 -2.37 -9.33 -22.26
C GLU A 20 -3.23 -8.25 -22.99
N THR A 21 -4.47 -8.62 -23.34
CA THR A 21 -5.38 -7.66 -24.01
C THR A 21 -5.75 -6.50 -23.09
N ALA A 22 -6.00 -6.77 -21.82
CA ALA A 22 -6.39 -5.74 -20.86
C ALA A 22 -5.21 -4.83 -20.49
N GLU A 23 -4.01 -5.38 -20.32
CA GLU A 23 -2.78 -4.61 -20.08
C GLU A 23 -2.39 -3.75 -21.29
N ASP A 24 -2.52 -4.28 -22.52
CA ASP A 24 -2.32 -3.50 -23.74
C ASP A 24 -3.32 -2.34 -23.86
N ALA A 25 -4.57 -2.58 -23.45
CA ALA A 25 -5.60 -1.54 -23.44
C ALA A 25 -5.29 -0.47 -22.39
N GLN A 26 -4.87 -0.88 -21.18
CA GLN A 26 -4.46 0.00 -20.09
C GLN A 26 -3.27 0.90 -20.49
N HIS A 27 -2.21 0.32 -21.05
CA HIS A 27 -1.07 1.08 -21.55
C HIS A 27 -1.47 2.07 -22.66
N ALA A 28 -2.32 1.64 -23.61
CA ALA A 28 -2.76 2.49 -24.70
C ALA A 28 -3.63 3.67 -24.21
N LEU A 29 -4.56 3.43 -23.27
CA LEU A 29 -5.39 4.48 -22.69
C LEU A 29 -4.54 5.46 -21.86
N THR A 30 -3.61 4.96 -21.07
CA THR A 30 -2.68 5.81 -20.31
C THR A 30 -1.87 6.71 -21.25
N ALA A 31 -1.38 6.16 -22.37
CA ALA A 31 -0.63 6.93 -23.38
C ALA A 31 -1.48 7.99 -24.11
N MET A 32 -2.81 7.81 -24.20
CA MET A 32 -3.72 8.81 -24.75
C MET A 32 -3.91 10.03 -23.85
N GLY A 33 -3.54 9.92 -22.57
CA GLY A 33 -3.60 11.03 -21.61
C GLY A 33 -5.00 11.28 -21.02
N PRO A 34 -5.23 12.46 -20.40
CA PRO A 34 -6.41 12.70 -19.56
C PRO A 34 -7.74 12.77 -20.32
N ASP A 35 -7.74 12.82 -21.65
CA ASP A 35 -8.95 12.89 -22.45
C ASP A 35 -9.78 11.60 -22.40
N VAL A 36 -9.17 10.47 -22.01
CA VAL A 36 -9.87 9.17 -21.88
C VAL A 36 -10.57 9.00 -20.54
N LEU A 37 -10.28 9.87 -19.58
CA LEU A 37 -10.59 9.64 -18.16
C LEU A 37 -12.09 9.49 -17.92
N ASP A 38 -12.91 10.35 -18.53
CA ASP A 38 -14.35 10.33 -18.31
C ASP A 38 -14.99 9.05 -18.86
N ASP A 39 -14.47 8.52 -19.99
CA ASP A 39 -14.92 7.24 -20.56
C ASP A 39 -14.53 6.05 -19.67
N VAL A 40 -13.31 6.06 -19.10
CA VAL A 40 -12.86 5.03 -18.16
C VAL A 40 -13.69 5.08 -16.86
N ILE A 41 -13.85 6.27 -16.25
CA ILE A 41 -14.67 6.45 -15.05
C ILE A 41 -16.09 5.92 -15.24
N ALA A 42 -16.72 6.24 -16.37
CA ALA A 42 -18.09 5.81 -16.66
C ALA A 42 -18.22 4.29 -16.79
N ALA A 43 -17.17 3.61 -17.20
CA ALA A 43 -17.17 2.16 -17.43
C ALA A 43 -16.91 1.33 -16.17
N VAL A 44 -16.15 1.85 -15.19
CA VAL A 44 -15.72 1.13 -13.97
C VAL A 44 -16.85 0.39 -13.25
N PRO A 45 -18.08 0.96 -13.06
CA PRO A 45 -19.14 0.26 -12.35
C PRO A 45 -19.61 -1.06 -13.01
N GLY A 46 -19.33 -1.23 -14.29
CA GLY A 46 -19.67 -2.45 -15.05
C GLY A 46 -18.52 -3.44 -15.20
N MET A 47 -17.32 -3.09 -14.74
CA MET A 47 -16.12 -3.91 -14.89
C MET A 47 -16.01 -4.96 -13.76
N GLY A 48 -15.48 -6.13 -14.11
CA GLY A 48 -15.01 -7.12 -13.16
C GLY A 48 -13.74 -6.65 -12.41
N ARG A 49 -13.27 -7.50 -11.50
CA ARG A 49 -12.10 -7.19 -10.64
C ARG A 49 -10.89 -6.71 -11.45
N PHE A 50 -10.51 -7.43 -12.50
CA PHE A 50 -9.30 -7.13 -13.25
C PHE A 50 -9.41 -5.80 -14.01
N GLY A 51 -10.55 -5.54 -14.65
CA GLY A 51 -10.82 -4.27 -15.30
C GLY A 51 -10.79 -3.08 -14.34
N GLN A 52 -11.31 -3.26 -13.10
CA GLN A 52 -11.23 -2.24 -12.06
C GLN A 52 -9.77 -1.95 -11.66
N LEU A 53 -8.91 -2.97 -11.55
CA LEU A 53 -7.48 -2.79 -11.24
C LEU A 53 -6.76 -2.03 -12.36
N CYS A 54 -6.97 -2.41 -13.63
CA CYS A 54 -6.43 -1.67 -14.77
C CYS A 54 -6.89 -0.20 -14.81
N ALA A 55 -8.16 0.05 -14.46
CA ALA A 55 -8.68 1.42 -14.37
C ALA A 55 -8.00 2.22 -13.25
N ILE A 56 -7.77 1.63 -12.07
CA ILE A 56 -7.05 2.27 -10.96
C ILE A 56 -5.63 2.66 -11.39
N GLU A 57 -4.91 1.78 -12.10
CA GLU A 57 -3.58 2.10 -12.63
C GLU A 57 -3.60 3.28 -13.60
N ILE A 58 -4.60 3.35 -14.50
CA ILE A 58 -4.78 4.50 -15.39
C ILE A 58 -4.99 5.78 -14.57
N PHE A 59 -5.85 5.74 -13.56
CA PHE A 59 -6.15 6.91 -12.72
C PHE A 59 -4.92 7.40 -11.98
N THR A 60 -4.14 6.49 -11.41
CA THR A 60 -2.89 6.80 -10.71
C THR A 60 -1.84 7.36 -11.66
N ALA A 61 -1.65 6.74 -12.83
CA ALA A 61 -0.67 7.18 -13.81
C ALA A 61 -1.00 8.56 -14.41
N LEU A 62 -2.29 8.87 -14.63
CA LEU A 62 -2.72 10.16 -15.15
C LEU A 62 -2.72 11.26 -14.08
N GLY A 63 -2.81 10.92 -12.81
CA GLY A 63 -2.73 11.88 -11.71
C GLY A 63 -3.88 12.89 -11.66
N ASP A 64 -5.03 12.60 -12.27
CA ASP A 64 -6.13 13.55 -12.43
C ASP A 64 -7.17 13.43 -11.31
N PRO A 65 -7.47 14.54 -10.58
CA PRO A 65 -8.40 14.53 -9.45
C PRO A 65 -9.84 14.16 -9.80
N ARG A 66 -10.24 14.12 -11.09
CA ARG A 66 -11.56 13.66 -11.54
C ARG A 66 -11.81 12.20 -11.14
N ALA A 67 -10.75 11.38 -11.04
CA ALA A 67 -10.86 9.99 -10.64
C ALA A 67 -11.25 9.79 -9.15
N ALA A 68 -11.18 10.84 -8.33
CA ALA A 68 -11.32 10.69 -6.89
C ALA A 68 -12.67 10.09 -6.45
N ASP A 69 -13.80 10.46 -7.08
CA ASP A 69 -15.12 9.96 -6.67
C ASP A 69 -15.29 8.46 -7.00
N ILE A 70 -14.80 8.03 -8.16
CA ILE A 70 -14.84 6.61 -8.52
C ILE A 70 -13.90 5.79 -7.63
N LEU A 71 -12.70 6.28 -7.31
CA LEU A 71 -11.78 5.62 -6.37
C LEU A 71 -12.39 5.50 -4.97
N ILE A 72 -13.07 6.55 -4.47
CA ILE A 72 -13.81 6.50 -3.20
C ILE A 72 -14.91 5.41 -3.25
N SER A 73 -15.60 5.26 -4.37
CA SER A 73 -16.62 4.22 -4.51
C SER A 73 -16.03 2.82 -4.48
N LEU A 74 -14.85 2.63 -5.07
CA LEU A 74 -14.12 1.36 -5.12
C LEU A 74 -13.63 0.88 -3.75
N LEU A 75 -13.57 1.74 -2.72
CA LEU A 75 -13.34 1.32 -1.33
C LEU A 75 -14.45 0.38 -0.81
N ASN A 76 -15.58 0.26 -1.50
CA ASN A 76 -16.67 -0.66 -1.19
C ASN A 76 -16.74 -1.85 -2.17
N SER A 77 -15.72 -2.09 -3.00
CA SER A 77 -15.66 -3.24 -3.90
C SER A 77 -15.75 -4.56 -3.11
N GLU A 78 -16.30 -5.60 -3.73
CA GLU A 78 -16.30 -6.94 -3.15
C GLU A 78 -14.87 -7.53 -3.06
N SER A 79 -13.98 -7.10 -3.96
CA SER A 79 -12.57 -7.53 -3.98
C SER A 79 -11.71 -6.71 -3.00
N ASP A 80 -11.03 -7.41 -2.11
CA ASP A 80 -10.03 -6.86 -1.19
C ASP A 80 -8.89 -6.15 -1.90
N THR A 81 -8.38 -6.75 -2.97
CA THR A 81 -7.31 -6.18 -3.80
C THR A 81 -7.75 -4.86 -4.46
N VAL A 82 -9.01 -4.77 -4.92
CA VAL A 82 -9.54 -3.52 -5.49
C VAL A 82 -9.67 -2.45 -4.39
N ARG A 83 -10.15 -2.82 -3.20
CA ARG A 83 -10.24 -1.88 -2.07
C ARG A 83 -8.86 -1.37 -1.65
N GLN A 84 -7.87 -2.27 -1.58
CA GLN A 84 -6.47 -1.92 -1.32
C GLN A 84 -5.95 -0.89 -2.33
N TRP A 85 -5.98 -1.23 -3.62
CA TRP A 85 -5.43 -0.38 -4.67
C TRP A 85 -6.15 0.96 -4.78
N ALA A 86 -7.47 0.97 -4.56
CA ALA A 86 -8.24 2.21 -4.52
C ALA A 86 -7.81 3.11 -3.34
N ALA A 87 -7.53 2.53 -2.17
CA ALA A 87 -7.02 3.27 -1.02
C ALA A 87 -5.63 3.86 -1.31
N GLU A 88 -4.72 3.06 -1.85
CA GLU A 88 -3.36 3.49 -2.23
C GLU A 88 -3.42 4.61 -3.28
N ALA A 89 -4.22 4.46 -4.34
CA ALA A 89 -4.41 5.48 -5.35
C ALA A 89 -4.93 6.81 -4.77
N LEU A 90 -5.87 6.76 -3.81
CA LEU A 90 -6.36 7.96 -3.11
C LEU A 90 -5.25 8.64 -2.30
N GLY A 91 -4.36 7.87 -1.69
CA GLY A 91 -3.17 8.38 -1.00
C GLY A 91 -2.16 9.00 -1.96
N GLU A 92 -1.86 8.34 -3.07
CA GLU A 92 -0.92 8.83 -4.10
C GLU A 92 -1.39 10.12 -4.75
N LEU A 93 -2.68 10.19 -5.08
CA LEU A 93 -3.32 11.36 -5.66
C LEU A 93 -3.59 12.48 -4.64
N ALA A 94 -3.20 12.31 -3.39
CA ALA A 94 -3.38 13.25 -2.29
C ALA A 94 -4.84 13.73 -2.13
N VAL A 95 -5.81 12.82 -2.25
CA VAL A 95 -7.25 13.15 -2.18
C VAL A 95 -7.70 13.31 -0.73
N GLU A 96 -7.48 14.48 -0.12
CA GLU A 96 -7.82 14.76 1.29
C GLU A 96 -9.30 14.49 1.62
N ARG A 97 -10.22 14.78 0.70
CA ARG A 97 -11.66 14.52 0.89
C ARG A 97 -12.02 13.03 1.02
N ALA A 98 -11.10 12.11 0.69
CA ALA A 98 -11.28 10.67 0.85
C ALA A 98 -11.09 10.20 2.30
N VAL A 99 -10.49 11.00 3.18
CA VAL A 99 -10.19 10.63 4.57
C VAL A 99 -11.39 10.02 5.32
N PRO A 100 -12.62 10.61 5.29
CA PRO A 100 -13.76 9.99 5.95
C PRO A 100 -14.18 8.64 5.36
N ALA A 101 -13.98 8.42 4.06
CA ALA A 101 -14.30 7.16 3.40
C ALA A 101 -13.24 6.09 3.73
N LEU A 102 -11.96 6.46 3.70
CA LEU A 102 -10.85 5.60 4.12
C LEU A 102 -10.98 5.17 5.60
N ALA A 103 -11.36 6.10 6.49
CA ALA A 103 -11.59 5.76 7.90
C ALA A 103 -12.73 4.74 8.07
N ARG A 104 -13.85 4.87 7.32
CA ARG A 104 -14.92 3.88 7.33
C ARG A 104 -14.48 2.54 6.73
N ALA A 105 -13.70 2.55 5.65
CA ALA A 105 -13.16 1.35 5.04
C ALA A 105 -12.23 0.60 6.03
N TYR A 106 -11.40 1.34 6.77
CA TYR A 106 -10.53 0.76 7.80
C TYR A 106 -11.33 0.14 8.95
N GLU A 107 -12.37 0.81 9.43
CA GLU A 107 -13.25 0.27 10.46
C GLU A 107 -13.98 -1.00 9.97
N ALA A 108 -14.47 -1.00 8.73
CA ALA A 108 -15.08 -2.18 8.12
C ALA A 108 -14.08 -3.35 7.98
N PHE A 109 -12.82 -3.05 7.61
CA PHE A 109 -11.74 -4.03 7.58
C PHE A 109 -11.51 -4.66 8.96
N ARG A 110 -11.38 -3.86 10.02
CA ARG A 110 -11.22 -4.34 11.40
C ARG A 110 -12.38 -5.23 11.86
N GLN A 111 -13.62 -4.85 11.52
CA GLN A 111 -14.83 -5.61 11.88
C GLN A 111 -14.92 -6.98 11.21
N ARG A 112 -14.28 -7.17 10.04
CA ARG A 112 -14.20 -8.48 9.38
C ARG A 112 -13.27 -9.46 10.11
N GLY A 113 -12.42 -8.96 10.98
CA GLY A 113 -11.48 -9.79 11.73
C GLY A 113 -10.30 -10.29 10.90
N GLU A 114 -10.02 -9.66 9.76
CA GLU A 114 -8.84 -9.92 8.95
C GLU A 114 -7.55 -9.64 9.73
N SER A 115 -6.46 -10.32 9.36
CA SER A 115 -5.16 -10.06 9.96
C SER A 115 -4.69 -8.62 9.65
N PRO A 116 -4.11 -7.90 10.63
CA PRO A 116 -3.64 -6.53 10.42
C PRO A 116 -2.53 -6.37 9.37
N ASP A 117 -1.80 -7.44 9.06
CA ASP A 117 -0.81 -7.51 7.98
C ASP A 117 -1.42 -7.73 6.60
N HIS A 118 -2.75 -7.98 6.53
CA HIS A 118 -3.44 -8.10 5.26
C HIS A 118 -3.28 -6.81 4.42
N SER A 119 -2.93 -6.99 3.15
CA SER A 119 -2.57 -5.90 2.23
C SER A 119 -3.62 -4.78 2.16
N GLU A 120 -4.92 -5.12 2.25
CA GLU A 120 -5.99 -4.11 2.28
C GLU A 120 -5.85 -3.18 3.50
N GLY A 121 -5.66 -3.76 4.70
CA GLY A 121 -5.50 -2.98 5.93
C GLY A 121 -4.27 -2.09 5.88
N GLU A 122 -3.18 -2.60 5.32
CA GLU A 122 -1.95 -1.84 5.12
C GLU A 122 -2.14 -0.68 4.15
N GLY A 123 -2.71 -0.92 2.97
CA GLY A 123 -2.96 0.12 1.96
C GLY A 123 -3.84 1.25 2.51
N ILE A 124 -4.88 0.91 3.29
CA ILE A 124 -5.73 1.93 3.92
C ILE A 124 -4.95 2.73 4.98
N ARG A 125 -4.17 2.07 5.85
CA ARG A 125 -3.34 2.76 6.86
C ARG A 125 -2.31 3.67 6.21
N TRP A 126 -1.69 3.20 5.14
CA TRP A 126 -0.75 3.99 4.36
C TRP A 126 -1.42 5.25 3.79
N ALA A 127 -2.56 5.11 3.12
CA ALA A 127 -3.30 6.24 2.55
C ALA A 127 -3.69 7.26 3.64
N LEU A 128 -4.20 6.80 4.79
CA LEU A 128 -4.54 7.68 5.91
C LEU A 128 -3.31 8.41 6.47
N THR A 129 -2.16 7.74 6.51
CA THR A 129 -0.90 8.35 6.96
C THR A 129 -0.43 9.41 5.96
N ARG A 130 -0.45 9.09 4.69
CA ARG A 130 -0.04 10.01 3.62
C ARG A 130 -0.93 11.25 3.53
N LEU A 131 -2.21 11.11 3.82
CA LEU A 131 -3.18 12.21 3.91
C LEU A 131 -3.16 12.95 5.26
N GLY A 132 -2.22 12.63 6.16
CA GLY A 132 -2.08 13.28 7.47
C GLY A 132 -3.19 12.96 8.48
N ALA A 133 -4.08 12.03 8.16
CA ALA A 133 -5.18 11.64 9.04
C ALA A 133 -4.77 10.59 10.08
N ARG A 134 -3.71 9.82 9.81
CA ARG A 134 -3.07 8.91 10.76
C ARG A 134 -1.65 9.39 11.01
N ARG A 135 -1.30 9.58 12.27
CA ARG A 135 0.05 9.93 12.66
C ARG A 135 0.86 8.68 12.96
N VAL A 136 1.97 8.53 12.27
CA VAL A 136 3.00 7.55 12.63
C VAL A 136 3.95 8.23 13.62
N VAL A 137 3.93 7.78 14.88
CA VAL A 137 4.85 8.26 15.90
C VAL A 137 5.98 7.25 15.99
N LEU A 138 7.13 7.63 15.44
CA LEU A 138 8.35 6.83 15.58
C LEU A 138 8.93 7.01 16.97
N PRO A 139 9.37 5.92 17.62
CA PRO A 139 10.21 6.02 18.81
C PRO A 139 11.46 6.85 18.54
N PRO A 140 12.01 7.56 19.55
CA PRO A 140 13.10 8.52 19.36
C PRO A 140 14.34 7.94 18.66
N ARG A 141 14.70 6.70 18.99
CA ARG A 141 15.87 6.02 18.42
C ARG A 141 15.60 5.64 16.96
N SER A 142 14.45 5.03 16.68
CA SER A 142 14.02 4.72 15.32
C SER A 142 13.94 5.97 14.44
N ALA A 143 13.43 7.07 14.98
CA ALA A 143 13.38 8.36 14.28
C ALA A 143 14.80 8.89 13.96
N ALA A 144 15.75 8.74 14.86
CA ALA A 144 17.13 9.22 14.69
C ALA A 144 17.93 8.41 13.65
N LEU A 145 17.61 7.12 13.49
CA LEU A 145 18.30 6.20 12.58
C LEU A 145 17.68 6.16 11.17
N ARG A 146 16.57 6.85 10.97
CA ARG A 146 15.88 6.90 9.68
C ARG A 146 16.71 7.57 8.60
N VAL A 147 16.77 6.96 7.41
CA VAL A 147 17.31 7.64 6.23
C VAL A 147 16.21 8.47 5.56
N SER A 148 16.58 9.60 4.97
CA SER A 148 15.64 10.43 4.24
C SER A 148 15.22 9.71 2.95
N SER A 149 13.93 9.38 2.85
CA SER A 149 13.39 8.66 1.69
C SER A 149 12.50 9.53 0.80
N GLY A 150 12.23 10.76 1.22
CA GLY A 150 11.24 11.63 0.57
C GLY A 150 9.78 11.20 0.84
N ASP A 151 9.55 10.04 1.43
CA ASP A 151 8.23 9.53 1.80
C ASP A 151 8.19 9.26 3.32
N GLU A 152 7.47 10.11 4.05
CA GLU A 152 7.33 9.99 5.51
C GLU A 152 6.39 8.83 5.92
N ALA A 153 5.53 8.37 5.02
CA ALA A 153 4.62 7.26 5.27
C ALA A 153 5.35 5.90 5.27
N TYR A 154 6.49 5.83 4.58
CA TYR A 154 7.36 4.64 4.54
C TYR A 154 8.78 5.03 4.95
N PRO A 155 9.05 5.17 6.25
CA PRO A 155 10.39 5.42 6.72
C PRO A 155 11.32 4.24 6.36
N LEU A 156 12.55 4.57 5.99
CA LEU A 156 13.58 3.61 5.65
C LEU A 156 14.70 3.66 6.67
N TRP A 157 15.29 2.51 6.95
CA TRP A 157 16.43 2.37 7.86
C TRP A 157 17.55 1.56 7.22
N PRO A 158 18.82 1.88 7.49
CA PRO A 158 19.93 1.02 7.07
C PRO A 158 19.77 -0.37 7.68
N MET A 159 19.99 -1.41 6.90
CA MET A 159 19.84 -2.81 7.35
C MET A 159 20.67 -3.13 8.59
N VAL A 160 21.84 -2.50 8.74
CA VAL A 160 22.72 -2.67 9.91
C VAL A 160 22.04 -2.29 11.24
N HIS A 161 20.98 -1.48 11.21
CA HIS A 161 20.23 -1.07 12.40
C HIS A 161 18.90 -1.81 12.57
N LEU A 162 18.58 -2.79 11.70
CA LEU A 162 17.26 -3.44 11.70
C LEU A 162 16.88 -4.02 13.06
N SER A 163 17.76 -4.81 13.68
CA SER A 163 17.50 -5.39 15.02
C SER A 163 17.28 -4.33 16.09
N GLU A 164 18.06 -3.25 16.04
CA GLU A 164 17.94 -2.11 16.97
C GLU A 164 16.59 -1.40 16.85
N ILE A 165 16.07 -1.28 15.62
CA ILE A 165 14.78 -0.66 15.36
C ILE A 165 13.63 -1.56 15.78
N VAL A 166 13.72 -2.86 15.53
CA VAL A 166 12.75 -3.85 16.00
C VAL A 166 12.61 -3.80 17.52
N GLU A 167 13.73 -3.75 18.25
CA GLU A 167 13.74 -3.63 19.71
C GLU A 167 13.13 -2.30 20.19
N ASP A 168 13.46 -1.20 19.53
CA ASP A 168 12.93 0.13 19.89
C ASP A 168 11.42 0.22 19.66
N LEU A 169 10.91 -0.32 18.53
CA LEU A 169 9.47 -0.41 18.25
C LEU A 169 8.76 -1.26 19.31
N ALA A 170 9.28 -2.43 19.64
CA ALA A 170 8.72 -3.31 20.66
C ALA A 170 8.70 -2.68 22.05
N ALA A 171 9.79 -1.99 22.45
CA ALA A 171 9.87 -1.26 23.72
C ALA A 171 8.82 -0.13 23.85
N HIS A 172 8.29 0.34 22.71
CA HIS A 172 7.20 1.33 22.63
C HIS A 172 5.83 0.71 22.30
N SER A 173 5.65 -0.56 22.63
CA SER A 173 4.39 -1.31 22.43
C SER A 173 3.91 -1.30 20.98
N GLN A 174 4.83 -1.42 20.03
CA GLN A 174 4.55 -1.54 18.60
C GLN A 174 4.95 -2.93 18.12
N ALA A 175 4.03 -3.62 17.44
CA ALA A 175 4.26 -4.94 16.87
C ALA A 175 4.76 -4.80 15.43
N VAL A 176 5.94 -5.33 15.15
CA VAL A 176 6.49 -5.42 13.80
C VAL A 176 5.81 -6.56 13.06
N LEU A 177 5.19 -6.27 11.91
CA LEU A 177 4.47 -7.25 11.11
C LEU A 177 5.38 -7.92 10.09
N TYR A 178 6.13 -7.14 9.34
CA TYR A 178 7.14 -7.61 8.39
C TYR A 178 8.09 -6.46 8.03
N PHE A 179 9.12 -6.77 7.27
CA PHE A 179 9.97 -5.77 6.64
C PHE A 179 10.30 -6.15 5.20
N GLN A 180 10.51 -5.12 4.39
CA GLN A 180 10.93 -5.23 2.99
C GLN A 180 12.32 -4.66 2.85
N ILE A 181 13.14 -5.27 2.03
CA ILE A 181 14.53 -4.89 1.82
C ILE A 181 14.66 -4.27 0.44
N TRP A 182 15.31 -3.12 0.40
CA TRP A 182 15.50 -2.33 -0.79
C TRP A 182 16.97 -1.95 -0.98
N GLN A 183 17.40 -1.89 -2.21
CA GLN A 183 18.65 -1.25 -2.56
C GLN A 183 18.36 0.14 -3.11
N ILE A 184 19.05 1.15 -2.57
CA ILE A 184 18.93 2.51 -3.08
C ILE A 184 20.02 2.72 -4.13
N GLY A 185 19.61 3.00 -5.36
CA GLY A 185 20.51 3.36 -6.44
C GLY A 185 21.12 4.76 -6.25
N THR A 186 22.17 5.05 -6.99
CA THR A 186 22.84 6.37 -6.97
C THR A 186 21.94 7.51 -7.46
N ASP A 187 20.88 7.18 -8.19
CA ASP A 187 19.82 8.09 -8.67
C ASP A 187 18.66 8.23 -7.69
N GLY A 188 18.74 7.59 -6.51
CA GLY A 188 17.70 7.58 -5.48
C GLY A 188 16.57 6.58 -5.75
N ARG A 189 16.59 5.83 -6.85
CA ARG A 189 15.59 4.79 -7.12
C ARG A 189 15.74 3.63 -6.17
N ARG A 190 14.59 3.03 -5.83
CA ARG A 190 14.52 1.83 -4.98
C ARG A 190 14.41 0.60 -5.88
N PHE A 191 15.26 -0.38 -5.60
CA PHE A 191 15.22 -1.68 -6.26
C PHE A 191 14.86 -2.72 -5.20
N TRP A 192 13.85 -3.53 -5.50
CA TRP A 192 13.44 -4.64 -4.65
C TRP A 192 14.61 -5.62 -4.45
N HIS A 193 14.89 -5.97 -3.22
CA HIS A 193 15.93 -6.93 -2.86
C HIS A 193 15.36 -8.18 -2.16
N GLY A 194 14.32 -8.02 -1.37
CA GLY A 194 13.66 -9.11 -0.64
C GLY A 194 12.68 -8.61 0.42
N ALA A 195 12.14 -9.55 1.15
CA ALA A 195 11.30 -9.30 2.32
C ALA A 195 11.59 -10.34 3.41
N SER A 196 11.14 -10.08 4.63
CA SER A 196 11.05 -11.13 5.63
C SER A 196 9.96 -12.12 5.20
N ASP A 197 10.34 -13.37 4.96
CA ASP A 197 9.41 -14.47 4.64
C ASP A 197 8.77 -15.06 5.91
N VAL A 198 8.67 -14.29 6.96
CA VAL A 198 8.15 -14.79 8.23
C VAL A 198 6.69 -14.46 8.33
N ASP A 199 5.90 -15.50 8.20
CA ASP A 199 4.44 -15.48 8.34
C ASP A 199 4.11 -15.65 9.82
N TRP A 200 4.00 -14.54 10.57
CA TRP A 200 3.55 -14.56 11.95
C TRP A 200 2.25 -13.79 12.12
N ASP A 201 1.22 -14.50 12.47
CA ASP A 201 -0.08 -13.91 12.77
C ASP A 201 -0.13 -13.35 14.19
N LEU A 202 -0.83 -12.21 14.31
CA LEU A 202 -1.24 -11.70 15.60
C LEU A 202 -2.37 -12.56 16.15
N ASP A 203 -2.16 -13.13 17.34
CA ASP A 203 -3.21 -13.89 18.02
C ASP A 203 -4.10 -12.96 18.85
N ARG A 204 -5.35 -12.78 18.40
CA ARG A 204 -6.35 -11.93 19.07
C ARG A 204 -6.74 -12.44 20.45
N SER A 205 -6.46 -13.70 20.80
CA SER A 205 -6.66 -14.25 22.14
C SER A 205 -5.56 -13.86 23.13
N TRP A 206 -4.44 -13.34 22.64
CA TRP A 206 -3.30 -12.93 23.46
C TRP A 206 -3.44 -11.49 23.93
N THR A 207 -2.75 -11.16 25.02
CA THR A 207 -2.56 -9.74 25.41
C THR A 207 -1.73 -9.02 24.36
N TRP A 208 -1.90 -7.70 24.26
CA TRP A 208 -1.11 -6.89 23.33
C TRP A 208 0.38 -7.06 23.55
N ASP A 209 0.85 -7.00 24.82
CA ASP A 209 2.27 -7.16 25.15
C ASP A 209 2.84 -8.52 24.70
N ARG A 210 2.01 -9.58 24.74
CA ARG A 210 2.42 -10.89 24.25
C ARG A 210 2.56 -10.91 22.74
N ASN A 211 1.66 -10.28 22.02
CA ASN A 211 1.77 -10.13 20.56
C ASN A 211 3.01 -9.32 20.19
N VAL A 212 3.27 -8.19 20.86
CA VAL A 212 4.48 -7.39 20.64
C VAL A 212 5.75 -8.20 20.86
N ALA A 213 5.83 -8.95 21.96
CA ALA A 213 6.99 -9.79 22.25
C ALA A 213 7.19 -10.89 21.18
N HIS A 214 6.10 -11.53 20.77
CA HIS A 214 6.12 -12.56 19.73
C HIS A 214 6.60 -12.00 18.39
N CYS A 215 6.02 -10.89 17.92
CA CYS A 215 6.43 -10.24 16.69
C CYS A 215 7.90 -9.77 16.74
N ARG A 216 8.33 -9.23 17.88
CA ARG A 216 9.75 -8.87 18.10
C ARG A 216 10.67 -10.07 17.90
N ASP A 217 10.40 -11.17 18.59
CA ASP A 217 11.28 -12.36 18.57
C ASP A 217 11.40 -12.92 17.15
N TRP A 218 10.30 -12.98 16.41
CA TRP A 218 10.30 -13.40 15.01
C TRP A 218 11.01 -12.42 14.09
N ALA A 219 10.76 -11.11 14.25
CA ALA A 219 11.42 -10.10 13.44
C ALA A 219 12.95 -10.09 13.65
N LEU A 220 13.42 -10.31 14.89
CA LEU A 220 14.85 -10.46 15.18
C LEU A 220 15.44 -11.71 14.52
N LEU A 221 14.74 -12.85 14.60
CA LEU A 221 15.17 -14.08 13.93
C LEU A 221 15.26 -13.90 12.42
N ALA A 222 14.27 -13.24 11.82
CA ALA A 222 14.28 -12.91 10.40
C ALA A 222 15.42 -11.93 10.03
N ALA A 223 15.69 -10.95 10.89
CA ALA A 223 16.78 -9.99 10.69
C ALA A 223 18.18 -10.65 10.71
N GLU A 224 18.37 -11.73 11.49
CA GLU A 224 19.61 -12.50 11.51
C GLU A 224 19.83 -13.31 10.21
N ALA A 225 18.75 -13.65 9.51
CA ALA A 225 18.80 -14.47 8.30
C ALA A 225 19.04 -13.65 7.00
N VAL A 226 18.97 -12.33 7.07
CA VAL A 226 19.12 -11.47 5.88
C VAL A 226 20.49 -10.83 5.78
N ASP A 227 20.90 -10.53 4.54
CA ASP A 227 22.16 -9.84 4.27
C ASP A 227 22.10 -8.38 4.75
N THR A 228 23.18 -7.95 5.39
CA THR A 228 23.36 -6.58 5.88
C THR A 228 24.34 -5.78 5.01
N ALA A 229 24.48 -6.14 3.72
CA ALA A 229 25.42 -5.49 2.81
C ALA A 229 25.23 -3.96 2.80
N PRO A 230 26.33 -3.19 2.62
CA PRO A 230 26.27 -1.74 2.55
C PRO A 230 25.32 -1.26 1.43
N GLY A 231 24.49 -0.28 1.73
CA GLY A 231 23.53 0.30 0.79
C GLY A 231 22.15 -0.36 0.78
N LEU A 232 21.97 -1.46 1.51
CA LEU A 232 20.64 -2.02 1.75
C LEU A 232 19.92 -1.27 2.87
N VAL A 233 18.63 -1.04 2.65
CA VAL A 233 17.72 -0.42 3.61
C VAL A 233 16.49 -1.28 3.80
N ALA A 234 15.88 -1.21 4.98
CA ALA A 234 14.59 -1.83 5.28
C ALA A 234 13.49 -0.78 5.36
N SER A 235 12.31 -1.08 4.81
CA SER A 235 11.06 -0.51 5.26
C SER A 235 10.37 -1.53 6.16
N ILE A 236 9.84 -1.08 7.29
CA ILE A 236 9.21 -1.94 8.29
C ILE A 236 7.72 -1.60 8.34
N SER A 237 6.87 -2.61 8.33
CA SER A 237 5.45 -2.47 8.65
C SER A 237 5.23 -2.80 10.12
N TRP A 238 4.53 -1.92 10.84
CA TRP A 238 4.21 -2.12 12.25
C TRP A 238 2.85 -1.50 12.61
N ILE A 239 2.30 -1.94 13.70
CA ILE A 239 1.04 -1.44 14.24
C ILE A 239 1.14 -1.22 15.75
N GLY A 240 0.28 -0.36 16.27
CA GLY A 240 0.01 -0.20 17.70
C GLY A 240 -1.27 -0.91 18.13
N ALA A 241 -1.51 -0.96 19.43
CA ALA A 241 -2.72 -1.60 20.01
C ALA A 241 -4.04 -1.01 19.46
N THR A 242 -4.03 0.23 19.01
CA THR A 242 -5.21 0.91 18.44
C THR A 242 -5.54 0.49 17.00
N ASP A 243 -4.64 -0.22 16.35
CA ASP A 243 -4.81 -0.71 14.98
C ASP A 243 -5.50 -2.09 14.92
N LEU A 244 -5.68 -2.77 16.07
CA LEU A 244 -6.38 -4.07 16.20
C LEU A 244 -7.89 -3.95 16.15
#